data_2e02c37d8f426c6e1b33a7d5b84511de
#
_entry.id   2e02c37d8f426c6e1b33a7d5b84511de
#
_cell.length_a   1.000
_cell.length_b   1.000
_cell.length_c   1.000
_cell.angle_alpha   90.00
_cell.angle_beta   90.00
_cell.angle_gamma   90.00
#
_symmetry.space_group_name_H-M   'P 1'
#
loop_
_entity.id
_entity.type
_entity.pdbx_description
1 polymer ?
#
loop_
_entity_poly.entity_id
_entity_poly.type
_entity_poly.pdbx_seq_one_letter_code
_entity_poly.pdbx_strand_id
1 'polypeptide(L)'
;MRVLVIEDDTDFRTLALRWFHSYGIEAEGAANGAEGLARQRARPASVVVTDIFMPEMEGIETIHDLCREFPSVKVIAMSGRDPRMKFDVFQVARQIGAVRTFKKPFRFEDLIAAVNELAAEAKKSGTPS
;
A
#
# COMPACT_ATOMS: atom_id res chain seq x y z
N MET A 1 -4.75 8.95 -11.55
CA MET A 1 -4.44 7.83 -10.66
C MET A 1 -4.43 8.29 -9.21
N ARG A 2 -4.96 7.50 -8.33
CA ARG A 2 -5.06 7.83 -6.92
C ARG A 2 -4.40 6.74 -6.08
N VAL A 3 -3.67 7.14 -5.04
CA VAL A 3 -2.95 6.25 -4.12
C VAL A 3 -3.48 6.46 -2.71
N LEU A 4 -3.69 5.37 -1.99
CA LEU A 4 -4.02 5.41 -0.56
C LEU A 4 -2.82 4.87 0.22
N VAL A 5 -2.37 5.61 1.23
CA VAL A 5 -1.26 5.22 2.10
C VAL A 5 -1.79 4.92 3.50
N ILE A 6 -1.67 3.67 3.93
CA ILE A 6 -2.09 3.22 5.26
C ILE A 6 -0.84 3.04 6.12
N GLU A 7 -0.67 3.88 7.11
CA GLU A 7 0.52 3.93 7.95
C GLU A 7 0.18 4.59 9.29
N ASP A 8 0.47 3.94 10.39
CA ASP A 8 0.20 4.48 11.72
C ASP A 8 1.21 5.54 12.16
N ASP A 9 2.44 5.50 11.63
CA ASP A 9 3.44 6.55 11.89
C ASP A 9 3.07 7.82 11.13
N THR A 10 2.67 8.85 11.87
CA THR A 10 2.23 10.11 11.29
C THR A 10 3.30 10.79 10.44
N ASP A 11 4.55 10.78 10.93
CA ASP A 11 5.65 11.45 10.21
C ASP A 11 5.97 10.74 8.91
N PHE A 12 6.05 9.41 8.93
CA PHE A 12 6.28 8.64 7.72
C PHE A 12 5.13 8.81 6.72
N ARG A 13 3.89 8.75 7.20
CA ARG A 13 2.72 8.92 6.36
C ARG A 13 2.71 10.30 5.68
N THR A 14 2.96 11.34 6.47
CA THR A 14 3.00 12.72 5.95
C THR A 14 4.09 12.85 4.89
N LEU A 15 5.26 12.30 5.14
CA LEU A 15 6.38 12.36 4.20
C LEU A 15 6.05 11.61 2.90
N ALA A 16 5.45 10.43 3.00
CA ALA A 16 5.05 9.66 1.82
C ALA A 16 4.05 10.45 0.96
N LEU A 17 3.05 11.07 1.60
CA LEU A 17 2.07 11.87 0.87
C LEU A 17 2.71 13.06 0.16
N ARG A 18 3.68 13.72 0.80
CA ARG A 18 4.41 14.83 0.17
C ARG A 18 5.18 14.37 -1.05
N TRP A 19 5.81 13.20 -0.98
CA TRP A 19 6.51 12.63 -2.13
C TRP A 19 5.56 12.38 -3.29
N PHE A 20 4.41 11.74 -3.04
CA PHE A 20 3.43 11.51 -4.09
C PHE A 20 2.93 12.82 -4.70
N HIS A 21 2.57 13.79 -3.86
CA HIS A 21 2.08 15.09 -4.33
C HIS A 21 3.13 15.82 -5.18
N SER A 22 4.41 15.71 -4.81
CA SER A 22 5.49 16.37 -5.55
C SER A 22 5.64 15.80 -6.96
N TYR A 23 5.18 14.57 -7.19
CA TYR A 23 5.16 13.95 -8.52
C TYR A 23 3.81 14.08 -9.21
N GLY A 24 2.92 14.91 -8.68
CA GLY A 24 1.60 15.12 -9.27
C GLY A 24 0.65 13.95 -9.08
N ILE A 25 0.93 13.07 -8.14
CA ILE A 25 0.09 11.89 -7.85
C ILE A 25 -0.87 12.23 -6.72
N GLU A 26 -2.17 12.05 -6.97
CA GLU A 26 -3.18 12.25 -5.93
C GLU A 26 -3.03 11.14 -4.89
N ALA A 27 -2.87 11.52 -3.63
CA ALA A 27 -2.66 10.57 -2.55
C ALA A 27 -3.39 11.01 -1.28
N GLU A 28 -3.92 10.03 -0.57
CA GLU A 28 -4.62 10.22 0.70
C GLU A 28 -4.06 9.25 1.73
N GLY A 29 -4.05 9.65 2.98
CA GLY A 29 -3.51 8.85 4.06
C GLY A 29 -4.58 8.29 4.98
N ALA A 30 -4.28 7.16 5.61
CA ALA A 30 -5.08 6.57 6.67
C ALA A 30 -4.14 6.08 7.78
N ALA A 31 -4.59 6.20 9.02
CA ALA A 31 -3.75 5.88 10.17
C ALA A 31 -3.79 4.41 10.58
N ASN A 32 -4.76 3.65 10.08
CA ASN A 32 -4.93 2.24 10.40
C ASN A 32 -5.75 1.54 9.32
N GLY A 33 -5.86 0.22 9.42
CA GLY A 33 -6.55 -0.58 8.43
C GLY A 33 -8.04 -0.28 8.31
N ALA A 34 -8.72 -0.06 9.44
CA ALA A 34 -10.15 0.25 9.43
C ALA A 34 -10.42 1.56 8.71
N GLU A 35 -9.63 2.59 9.02
CA GLU A 35 -9.73 3.88 8.33
C GLU A 35 -9.39 3.73 6.85
N GLY A 36 -8.37 2.92 6.53
CA GLY A 36 -7.97 2.65 5.16
C GLY A 36 -9.08 2.01 4.35
N LEU A 37 -9.74 0.99 4.90
CA LEU A 37 -10.88 0.35 4.24
C LEU A 37 -12.04 1.32 4.04
N ALA A 38 -12.33 2.14 5.04
CA ALA A 38 -13.41 3.12 4.94
C ALA A 38 -13.13 4.15 3.84
N ARG A 39 -11.88 4.62 3.73
CA ARG A 39 -11.49 5.57 2.68
C ARG A 39 -11.53 4.92 1.31
N GLN A 40 -11.10 3.67 1.21
CA GLN A 40 -11.14 2.93 -0.05
C GLN A 40 -12.58 2.72 -0.54
N ARG A 41 -13.50 2.42 0.37
CA ARG A 41 -14.92 2.29 0.03
C ARG A 41 -15.54 3.61 -0.42
N ALA A 42 -15.18 4.70 0.25
CA ALA A 42 -15.71 6.02 -0.07
C ALA A 42 -15.18 6.55 -1.40
N ARG A 43 -13.89 6.32 -1.69
CA ARG A 43 -13.24 6.81 -2.88
C ARG A 43 -12.08 5.89 -3.27
N PRO A 44 -12.34 4.89 -4.10
CA PRO A 44 -11.34 3.86 -4.41
C PRO A 44 -10.06 4.40 -5.04
N ALA A 45 -8.92 3.95 -4.50
CA ALA A 45 -7.61 4.17 -5.08
C ALA A 45 -7.24 2.97 -5.94
N SER A 46 -6.43 3.19 -6.98
CA SER A 46 -5.94 2.12 -7.84
C SER A 46 -4.80 1.35 -7.16
N VAL A 47 -4.03 2.04 -6.35
CA VAL A 47 -2.89 1.47 -5.63
C VAL A 47 -3.03 1.80 -4.15
N VAL A 48 -2.86 0.81 -3.29
CA VAL A 48 -2.83 1.00 -1.84
C VAL A 48 -1.45 0.59 -1.34
N VAL A 49 -0.80 1.49 -0.63
CA VAL A 49 0.48 1.23 0.03
C VAL A 49 0.20 1.09 1.51
N THR A 50 0.46 -0.06 2.09
CA THR A 50 0.16 -0.30 3.51
C THR A 50 1.34 -0.88 4.26
N ASP A 51 1.56 -0.38 5.49
CA ASP A 51 2.49 -1.01 6.40
C ASP A 51 1.90 -2.34 6.88
N ILE A 52 2.76 -3.35 7.03
CA ILE A 52 2.36 -4.65 7.55
C ILE A 52 2.36 -4.63 9.08
N PHE A 53 3.37 -3.99 9.68
CA PHE A 53 3.51 -3.94 11.13
C PHE A 53 2.77 -2.73 11.69
N MET A 54 1.50 -2.96 11.93
CA MET A 54 0.67 -2.11 12.76
C MET A 54 0.22 -2.96 13.95
N PRO A 55 -0.29 -2.36 15.03
CA PRO A 55 -0.70 -3.13 16.20
C PRO A 55 -1.54 -4.36 15.82
N GLU A 56 -1.24 -5.52 16.44
CA GLU A 56 -1.98 -6.77 16.27
C GLU A 56 -1.97 -7.33 14.84
N MET A 57 -0.88 -7.08 14.08
CA MET A 57 -0.74 -7.55 12.70
C MET A 57 -1.86 -7.07 11.77
N GLU A 58 -2.42 -5.93 12.08
CA GLU A 58 -3.53 -5.32 11.34
C GLU A 58 -3.24 -5.18 9.84
N GLY A 59 -1.98 -4.99 9.46
CA GLY A 59 -1.59 -4.84 8.05
C GLY A 59 -1.90 -6.06 7.21
N ILE A 60 -1.68 -7.27 7.74
CA ILE A 60 -1.98 -8.53 7.04
C ILE A 60 -3.48 -8.65 6.81
N GLU A 61 -4.28 -8.41 7.84
CA GLU A 61 -5.73 -8.43 7.75
C GLU A 61 -6.24 -7.39 6.75
N THR A 62 -5.66 -6.21 6.78
CA THR A 62 -6.02 -5.13 5.87
C THR A 62 -5.75 -5.51 4.41
N ILE A 63 -4.59 -6.11 4.12
CA ILE A 63 -4.27 -6.58 2.76
C ILE A 63 -5.29 -7.62 2.30
N HIS A 64 -5.59 -8.57 3.16
CA HIS A 64 -6.56 -9.61 2.86
C HIS A 64 -7.92 -9.01 2.51
N ASP A 65 -8.40 -8.09 3.34
CA ASP A 65 -9.71 -7.47 3.16
C ASP A 65 -9.76 -6.58 1.91
N LEU A 66 -8.68 -5.83 1.65
CA LEU A 66 -8.57 -5.00 0.45
C LEU A 66 -8.64 -5.85 -0.83
N CYS A 67 -7.88 -6.94 -0.87
CA CYS A 67 -7.83 -7.78 -2.05
C CYS A 67 -9.14 -8.53 -2.28
N ARG A 68 -9.82 -8.91 -1.20
CA ARG A 68 -11.11 -9.59 -1.28
C ARG A 68 -12.22 -8.64 -1.74
N GLU A 69 -12.26 -7.44 -1.16
CA GLU A 69 -13.34 -6.47 -1.43
C GLU A 69 -13.12 -5.69 -2.73
N PHE A 70 -11.85 -5.47 -3.10
CA PHE A 70 -11.48 -4.67 -4.28
C PHE A 70 -10.54 -5.49 -5.17
N PRO A 71 -11.05 -6.43 -5.97
CA PRO A 71 -10.19 -7.35 -6.74
C PRO A 71 -9.23 -6.68 -7.72
N SER A 72 -9.52 -5.44 -8.14
CA SER A 72 -8.67 -4.71 -9.10
C SER A 72 -7.58 -3.89 -8.42
N VAL A 73 -7.61 -3.74 -7.11
CA VAL A 73 -6.65 -2.90 -6.41
C VAL A 73 -5.26 -3.54 -6.44
N LYS A 74 -4.23 -2.71 -6.58
CA LYS A 74 -2.84 -3.15 -6.48
C LYS A 74 -2.33 -2.77 -5.10
N VAL A 75 -1.91 -3.76 -4.32
CA VAL A 75 -1.44 -3.52 -2.95
C VAL A 75 0.07 -3.64 -2.88
N ILE A 76 0.71 -2.63 -2.32
CA ILE A 76 2.14 -2.62 -2.01
C ILE A 76 2.27 -2.73 -0.49
N ALA A 77 3.01 -3.72 -0.03
CA ALA A 77 3.27 -3.93 1.39
C ALA A 77 4.61 -3.34 1.80
N MET A 78 4.63 -2.60 2.91
CA MET A 78 5.85 -2.05 3.50
C MET A 78 6.09 -2.69 4.86
N SER A 79 7.34 -2.91 5.21
CA SER A 79 7.66 -3.42 6.54
C SER A 79 9.07 -3.03 6.98
N GLY A 80 9.20 -2.63 8.24
CA GLY A 80 10.48 -2.53 8.90
C GLY A 80 10.94 -3.93 9.31
N ARG A 81 12.21 -4.04 9.66
CA ARG A 81 12.76 -5.29 10.16
C ARG A 81 12.42 -5.45 11.64
N ASP A 82 11.69 -6.51 11.98
CA ASP A 82 11.51 -6.91 13.37
C ASP A 82 12.35 -8.18 13.62
N PRO A 83 13.44 -8.10 14.40
CA PRO A 83 14.29 -9.26 14.64
C PRO A 83 13.59 -10.39 15.41
N ARG A 84 12.41 -10.13 15.99
CA ARG A 84 11.62 -11.16 16.68
C ARG A 84 10.79 -11.99 15.71
N MET A 85 10.65 -11.55 14.46
CA MET A 85 9.91 -12.28 13.46
C MET A 85 10.69 -13.50 12.98
N LYS A 86 10.08 -14.67 13.11
CA LYS A 86 10.67 -15.95 12.72
C LYS A 86 10.22 -16.42 11.34
N PHE A 87 9.42 -15.63 10.63
CA PHE A 87 8.93 -15.97 9.31
C PHE A 87 9.04 -14.75 8.37
N ASP A 88 9.02 -15.04 7.08
CA ASP A 88 9.09 -13.98 6.07
C ASP A 88 7.70 -13.36 5.89
N VAL A 89 7.50 -12.22 6.52
CA VAL A 89 6.23 -11.50 6.47
C VAL A 89 5.89 -11.02 5.06
N PHE A 90 6.89 -10.73 4.24
CA PHE A 90 6.65 -10.34 2.85
C PHE A 90 6.11 -11.49 2.02
N GLN A 91 6.57 -12.72 2.30
CA GLN A 91 6.02 -13.89 1.63
C GLN A 91 4.54 -14.06 1.95
N VAL A 92 4.17 -13.89 3.21
CA VAL A 92 2.75 -13.94 3.63
C VAL A 92 1.95 -12.86 2.90
N ALA A 93 2.47 -11.64 2.87
CA ALA A 93 1.79 -10.52 2.20
C ALA A 93 1.57 -10.82 0.71
N ARG A 94 2.58 -11.37 0.03
CA ARG A 94 2.46 -11.74 -1.38
C ARG A 94 1.43 -12.84 -1.60
N GLN A 95 1.38 -13.83 -0.71
CA GLN A 95 0.42 -14.93 -0.80
C GLN A 95 -1.02 -14.47 -0.67
N ILE A 96 -1.26 -13.41 0.08
CA ILE A 96 -2.62 -12.89 0.27
C ILE A 96 -2.97 -11.75 -0.69
N GLY A 97 -2.04 -11.37 -1.58
CA GLY A 97 -2.37 -10.48 -2.68
C GLY A 97 -1.49 -9.27 -2.91
N ALA A 98 -0.50 -8.99 -2.06
CA ALA A 98 0.42 -7.88 -2.30
C ALA A 98 1.25 -8.14 -3.56
N VAL A 99 1.33 -7.14 -4.44
CA VAL A 99 2.03 -7.29 -5.73
C VAL A 99 3.45 -6.74 -5.70
N ARG A 100 3.78 -5.93 -4.70
CA ARG A 100 5.14 -5.42 -4.45
C ARG A 100 5.37 -5.37 -2.95
N THR A 101 6.62 -5.48 -2.55
CA THR A 101 7.02 -5.38 -1.14
C THR A 101 8.21 -4.45 -1.02
N PHE A 102 8.22 -3.62 0.04
CA PHE A 102 9.29 -2.67 0.32
C PHE A 102 9.76 -2.81 1.75
N LYS A 103 11.05 -3.07 1.92
CA LYS A 103 11.67 -3.14 3.24
C LYS A 103 12.12 -1.74 3.65
N LYS A 104 11.68 -1.29 4.80
CA LYS A 104 12.12 -0.01 5.37
C LYS A 104 13.53 -0.15 5.96
N PRO A 105 14.41 0.84 5.83
CA PRO A 105 14.21 2.05 5.06
C PRO A 105 14.36 1.82 3.56
N PHE A 106 13.60 2.54 2.75
CA PHE A 106 13.69 2.50 1.29
C PHE A 106 13.65 3.93 0.75
N ARG A 107 14.01 4.08 -0.52
CA ARG A 107 13.93 5.38 -1.18
C ARG A 107 12.52 5.60 -1.70
N PHE A 108 11.97 6.78 -1.43
CA PHE A 108 10.62 7.11 -1.91
C PHE A 108 10.56 7.13 -3.44
N GLU A 109 11.66 7.46 -4.11
CA GLU A 109 11.74 7.38 -5.57
C GLU A 109 11.42 5.98 -6.07
N ASP A 110 11.87 4.95 -5.36
CA ASP A 110 11.60 3.56 -5.73
C ASP A 110 10.12 3.22 -5.54
N LEU A 111 9.51 3.74 -4.49
CA LEU A 111 8.07 3.57 -4.27
C LEU A 111 7.26 4.26 -5.37
N ILE A 112 7.63 5.49 -5.72
CA ILE A 112 6.99 6.23 -6.80
C ILE A 112 7.09 5.47 -8.12
N ALA A 113 8.28 4.92 -8.43
CA ALA A 113 8.49 4.13 -9.64
C ALA A 113 7.58 2.90 -9.67
N ALA A 114 7.46 2.19 -8.55
CA ALA A 114 6.61 1.01 -8.46
C ALA A 114 5.14 1.37 -8.67
N VAL A 115 4.68 2.46 -8.08
CA VAL A 115 3.30 2.94 -8.25
C VAL A 115 3.04 3.26 -9.72
N ASN A 116 3.95 3.96 -10.39
CA ASN A 116 3.83 4.29 -11.80
C ASN A 116 3.82 3.04 -12.68
N GLU A 117 4.64 2.05 -12.37
CA GLU A 117 4.65 0.78 -13.10
C GLU A 117 3.29 0.06 -12.97
N LEU A 118 2.75 0.01 -11.77
CA LEU A 118 1.46 -0.64 -11.52
C LEU A 118 0.32 0.09 -12.23
N ALA A 119 0.36 1.42 -12.27
CA ALA A 119 -0.62 2.20 -12.99
C ALA A 119 -0.54 1.95 -14.50
N ALA A 120 0.67 1.83 -15.05
CA ALA A 120 0.88 1.52 -16.46
C ALA A 120 0.40 0.11 -16.81
N GLU A 121 0.65 -0.87 -15.94
CA GLU A 121 0.15 -2.24 -16.11
C GLU A 121 -1.37 -2.28 -16.13
N ALA A 122 -2.03 -1.54 -15.25
CA ALA A 122 -3.48 -1.46 -15.20
C ALA A 122 -4.07 -0.92 -16.52
N LYS A 123 -3.40 0.06 -17.13
CA LYS A 123 -3.81 0.59 -18.44
C LYS A 123 -3.54 -0.40 -19.56
N LYS A 124 -2.41 -1.14 -19.49
CA LYS A 124 -2.02 -2.12 -20.51
C LYS A 124 -2.89 -3.36 -20.51
N SER A 125 -3.40 -3.76 -19.37
CA SER A 125 -4.23 -4.96 -19.29
C SER A 125 -5.54 -4.78 -20.06
N GLY A 126 -5.71 -3.62 -20.70
CA GLY A 126 -6.81 -3.42 -21.64
C GLY A 126 -8.15 -3.55 -20.98
N THR A 127 -8.18 -3.47 -19.66
CA THR A 127 -9.45 -3.42 -19.01
C THR A 127 -10.10 -2.15 -19.48
N PRO A 128 -11.02 -2.25 -20.44
CA PRO A 128 -11.84 -1.11 -20.71
C PRO A 128 -12.57 -0.90 -19.41
N SER A 129 -12.06 -0.01 -18.69
CA SER A 129 -12.82 0.45 -17.55
C SER A 129 -14.12 1.01 -18.05
#